data_ecc635211a0cefbea419b1036ea7878b
#
_entry.id   ecc635211a0cefbea419b1036ea7878b
#
_cell.length_a   1.000
_cell.length_b   1.000
_cell.length_c   1.000
_cell.angle_alpha   90.00
_cell.angle_beta   90.00
_cell.angle_gamma   90.00
#
_symmetry.space_group_name_H-M   'P 1'
#
loop_
_entity.id
_entity.type
_entity.pdbx_description
1 polymer ?
#
loop_
_entity_poly.entity_id
_entity_poly.type
_entity_poly.pdbx_seq_one_letter_code
_entity_poly.pdbx_strand_id
1 'polypeptide(L)'
;MLTDERTTVGLDVHARSVVAEAVDWDTGQVYSQRLVPANEEVLAWVGRLPGPAAVTYEAGPTGFGLARAFAAAGTRCVVVAPSKLERPPGIG
;
A
#
# COMPACT_ATOMS: atom_id res chain seq x y z
N MET A 1 15.89 -4.55 -6.51
CA MET A 1 15.12 -3.78 -5.58
C MET A 1 15.99 -2.85 -4.82
N LEU A 2 15.63 -1.62 -4.82
CA LEU A 2 16.56 -0.61 -4.35
C LEU A 2 16.20 -0.03 -3.02
N THR A 3 15.17 -0.53 -2.39
CA THR A 3 14.81 0.01 -1.10
C THR A 3 15.48 -0.79 0.00
N ASP A 4 15.66 -0.14 1.12
CA ASP A 4 16.16 -0.82 2.30
C ASP A 4 15.06 -1.46 3.11
N GLU A 5 13.83 -1.30 2.71
CA GLU A 5 12.74 -1.84 3.47
C GLU A 5 12.65 -3.34 3.28
N ARG A 6 12.38 -4.04 4.38
CA ARG A 6 12.26 -5.47 4.36
C ARG A 6 10.95 -5.93 3.72
N THR A 7 9.88 -5.17 3.93
CA THR A 7 8.56 -5.57 3.48
C THR A 7 8.00 -4.52 2.53
N THR A 8 7.43 -4.94 1.42
CA THR A 8 6.73 -4.03 0.54
C THR A 8 5.25 -4.33 0.60
N VAL A 9 4.45 -3.27 0.60
CA VAL A 9 3.00 -3.35 0.77
C VAL A 9 2.33 -2.67 -0.40
N GLY A 10 1.36 -3.35 -0.99
CA GLY A 10 0.50 -2.74 -1.99
C GLY A 10 -0.90 -2.62 -1.43
N LEU A 11 -1.50 -1.46 -1.57
CA LEU A 11 -2.87 -1.24 -1.10
C LEU A 11 -3.76 -0.92 -2.28
N ASP A 12 -4.89 -1.60 -2.33
CA ASP A 12 -5.93 -1.35 -3.31
C ASP A 12 -7.09 -0.69 -2.56
N VAL A 13 -7.19 0.62 -2.68
CA VAL A 13 -8.11 1.41 -1.87
C VAL A 13 -9.43 1.58 -2.58
N HIS A 14 -10.48 1.12 -1.95
CA HIS A 14 -11.85 1.25 -2.45
C HIS A 14 -12.69 1.99 -1.43
N ALA A 15 -13.89 2.40 -1.85
CA ALA A 15 -14.75 3.16 -0.96
C ALA A 15 -15.14 2.38 0.28
N ARG A 16 -15.25 1.07 0.16
CA ARG A 16 -15.76 0.24 1.26
C ARG A 16 -14.75 -0.68 1.89
N SER A 17 -13.57 -0.77 1.31
CA SER A 17 -12.56 -1.64 1.86
C SER A 17 -11.22 -1.29 1.27
N VAL A 18 -10.18 -1.74 1.95
CA VAL A 18 -8.81 -1.65 1.44
C VAL A 18 -8.30 -3.09 1.39
N VAL A 19 -7.87 -3.51 0.22
CA VAL A 19 -7.23 -4.81 0.10
C VAL A 19 -5.73 -4.60 0.20
N ALA A 20 -5.12 -5.23 1.17
CA ALA A 20 -3.70 -5.05 1.46
C ALA A 20 -2.95 -6.33 1.15
N GLU A 21 -1.82 -6.20 0.47
CA GLU A 21 -0.94 -7.33 0.20
C GLU A 21 0.49 -6.91 0.49
N ALA A 22 1.25 -7.81 1.06
CA ALA A 22 2.62 -7.50 1.44
C ALA A 22 3.51 -8.69 1.22
N VAL A 23 4.78 -8.41 0.94
CA VAL A 23 5.79 -9.45 0.81
C VAL A 23 6.95 -9.10 1.72
N ASP A 24 7.35 -10.08 2.52
CA ASP A 24 8.57 -9.98 3.33
C ASP A 24 9.70 -10.53 2.48
N TRP A 25 10.61 -9.66 2.06
CA TRP A 25 11.66 -10.06 1.14
C TRP A 25 12.76 -10.89 1.79
N ASP A 26 12.81 -10.92 3.12
CA ASP A 26 13.76 -11.78 3.81
C ASP A 26 13.32 -13.22 3.83
N THR A 27 12.03 -13.46 3.96
CA THR A 27 11.53 -14.83 4.11
C THR A 27 10.69 -15.29 2.93
N GLY A 28 10.24 -14.36 2.08
CA GLY A 28 9.31 -14.69 1.02
C GLY A 28 7.87 -14.82 1.47
N GLN A 29 7.59 -14.55 2.74
CA GLN A 29 6.24 -14.66 3.25
C GLN A 29 5.34 -13.61 2.62
N VAL A 30 4.14 -14.02 2.23
CA VAL A 30 3.14 -13.12 1.65
C VAL A 30 2.01 -12.97 2.64
N TYR A 31 1.58 -11.73 2.83
CA TYR A 31 0.46 -11.39 3.70
C TYR A 31 -0.62 -10.75 2.86
N SER A 32 -1.87 -11.04 3.16
CA SER A 32 -2.97 -10.48 2.39
C SER A 32 -4.17 -10.35 3.31
N GLN A 33 -4.84 -9.20 3.24
CA GLN A 33 -6.01 -9.00 4.08
C GLN A 33 -6.87 -7.89 3.54
N ARG A 34 -8.18 -8.03 3.68
CA ARG A 34 -9.12 -6.96 3.43
C ARG A 34 -9.34 -6.20 4.73
N LEU A 35 -9.25 -4.89 4.66
CA LEU A 35 -9.33 -4.04 5.83
C LEU A 35 -10.50 -3.07 5.70
N VAL A 36 -10.96 -2.58 6.84
CA VAL A 36 -11.89 -1.47 6.87
C VAL A 36 -11.18 -0.23 6.32
N PRO A 37 -11.87 0.61 5.54
CA PRO A 37 -11.21 1.78 4.94
C PRO A 37 -11.06 2.91 5.95
N ALA A 38 -10.26 2.69 6.96
CA ALA A 38 -9.95 3.66 7.99
C ALA A 38 -8.44 3.72 8.16
N ASN A 39 -7.91 4.93 8.25
CA ASN A 39 -6.47 5.10 8.33
C ASN A 39 -5.86 4.32 9.47
N GLU A 40 -6.50 4.34 10.64
CA GLU A 40 -5.97 3.64 11.81
C GLU A 40 -5.85 2.15 11.56
N GLU A 41 -6.84 1.57 10.88
CA GLU A 41 -6.82 0.13 10.63
C GLU A 41 -5.70 -0.23 9.68
N VAL A 42 -5.54 0.57 8.63
CA VAL A 42 -4.51 0.31 7.65
C VAL A 42 -3.13 0.47 8.26
N LEU A 43 -2.93 1.54 9.02
CA LEU A 43 -1.65 1.76 9.66
C LEU A 43 -1.33 0.68 10.68
N ALA A 44 -2.32 0.24 11.43
CA ALA A 44 -2.10 -0.82 12.41
C ALA A 44 -1.69 -2.12 11.73
N TRP A 45 -2.33 -2.44 10.63
CA TRP A 45 -1.99 -3.66 9.90
C TRP A 45 -0.56 -3.60 9.37
N VAL A 46 -0.19 -2.49 8.75
CA VAL A 46 1.16 -2.33 8.22
C VAL A 46 2.17 -2.33 9.36
N GLY A 47 1.83 -1.73 10.49
CA GLY A 47 2.72 -1.68 11.63
C GLY A 47 3.03 -3.04 12.24
N ARG A 48 2.22 -4.04 11.97
CA ARG A 48 2.48 -5.39 12.48
C ARG A 48 3.36 -6.21 11.55
N LEU A 49 3.65 -5.71 10.36
CA LEU A 49 4.48 -6.45 9.42
C LEU A 49 5.94 -6.33 9.81
N PRO A 50 6.77 -7.28 9.36
CA PRO A 50 8.22 -7.14 9.60
C PRO A 50 8.71 -5.85 8.96
N GLY A 51 9.23 -4.97 9.77
CA GLY A 51 9.67 -3.67 9.29
C GLY A 51 11.14 -3.64 8.99
N PRO A 52 11.55 -2.56 8.39
CA PRO A 52 10.71 -1.46 7.92
C PRO A 52 9.92 -1.82 6.69
N ALA A 53 8.80 -1.16 6.50
CA ALA A 53 7.90 -1.42 5.38
C ALA A 53 7.81 -0.20 4.48
N ALA A 54 7.65 -0.46 3.18
CA ALA A 54 7.38 0.57 2.21
C ALA A 54 6.01 0.30 1.60
N VAL A 55 5.18 1.32 1.54
CA VAL A 55 3.80 1.19 1.10
C VAL A 55 3.62 1.92 -0.23
N THR A 56 2.88 1.29 -1.12
CA THR A 56 2.51 1.90 -2.40
C THR A 56 1.02 1.75 -2.58
N TYR A 57 0.36 2.81 -3.02
CA TYR A 57 -1.03 2.68 -3.42
C TYR A 57 -1.35 3.68 -4.52
N GLU A 58 -2.40 3.36 -5.27
CA GLU A 58 -2.83 4.20 -6.37
C GLU A 58 -3.75 5.29 -5.86
N ALA A 59 -3.51 6.53 -6.25
CA ALA A 59 -4.31 7.65 -5.79
C ALA A 59 -5.73 7.50 -6.29
N GLY A 60 -6.68 7.67 -5.41
CA GLY A 60 -8.08 7.66 -5.76
C GLY A 60 -8.78 8.78 -5.01
N PRO A 61 -10.09 8.86 -5.14
CA PRO A 61 -10.82 9.96 -4.50
C PRO A 61 -10.66 10.00 -3.00
N THR A 62 -10.35 8.88 -2.38
CA THR A 62 -10.31 8.81 -0.93
C THR A 62 -8.93 8.46 -0.38
N GLY A 63 -7.90 8.48 -1.23
CA GLY A 63 -6.62 7.92 -0.82
C GLY A 63 -5.63 8.87 -0.19
N PHE A 64 -5.87 10.17 -0.24
CA PHE A 64 -4.82 11.10 0.16
C PHE A 64 -4.53 11.12 1.65
N GLY A 65 -5.53 10.85 2.45
CA GLY A 65 -5.31 10.83 3.89
C GLY A 65 -4.32 9.77 4.33
N LEU A 66 -4.25 8.67 3.60
CA LEU A 66 -3.34 7.59 3.94
C LEU A 66 -1.89 8.02 3.81
N ALA A 67 -1.55 8.72 2.73
CA ALA A 67 -0.16 9.14 2.56
C ALA A 67 0.30 10.03 3.71
N ARG A 68 -0.56 10.95 4.14
CA ARG A 68 -0.22 11.80 5.26
C ARG A 68 -0.09 11.01 6.55
N ALA A 69 -0.99 10.06 6.74
CA ALA A 69 -0.96 9.26 7.95
C ALA A 69 0.29 8.40 8.02
N PHE A 70 0.70 7.82 6.91
CA PHE A 70 1.94 7.05 6.87
C PHE A 70 3.15 7.94 7.10
N ALA A 71 3.16 9.13 6.49
CA ALA A 71 4.26 10.06 6.69
C ALA A 71 4.38 10.45 8.16
N ALA A 72 3.26 10.71 8.81
CA ALA A 72 3.26 11.06 10.22
C ALA A 72 3.75 9.90 11.08
N ALA A 73 3.53 8.68 10.64
CA ALA A 73 4.00 7.50 11.37
C ALA A 73 5.43 7.11 11.01
N GLY A 74 6.07 7.85 10.12
CA GLY A 74 7.44 7.54 9.74
C GLY A 74 7.56 6.40 8.77
N THR A 75 6.48 6.03 8.09
CA THR A 75 6.49 4.93 7.14
C THR A 75 6.57 5.48 5.72
N ARG A 76 7.47 4.92 4.95
CA ARG A 76 7.62 5.33 3.56
C ARG A 76 6.38 4.95 2.77
N CYS A 77 5.81 5.91 2.08
CA CYS A 77 4.61 5.68 1.29
C CYS A 77 4.73 6.42 -0.03
N VAL A 78 4.53 5.69 -1.11
CA VAL A 78 4.56 6.25 -2.45
C VAL A 78 3.15 6.17 -3.03
N VAL A 79 2.63 7.30 -3.44
CA VAL A 79 1.32 7.36 -4.08
C VAL A 79 1.54 7.47 -5.57
N VAL A 80 0.92 6.59 -6.33
CA VAL A 80 1.06 6.62 -7.78
C VAL A 80 -0.23 7.08 -8.41
N ALA A 81 -0.11 7.70 -9.57
CA ALA A 81 -1.28 8.16 -10.29
C ALA A 81 -2.02 6.98 -10.88
N PRO A 82 -3.33 7.11 -11.07
CA PRO A 82 -4.08 6.07 -11.75
C PRO A 82 -3.49 5.78 -13.11
N SER A 83 -3.48 4.53 -13.46
CA SER A 83 -2.73 4.11 -14.62
C SER A 83 -3.59 3.89 -15.84
N LYS A 84 -4.57 4.74 -16.07
CA LYS A 84 -5.38 4.57 -17.25
C LYS A 84 -4.64 4.77 -18.53
N LEU A 85 -3.55 5.48 -18.50
CA LEU A 85 -2.83 5.77 -19.73
C LEU A 85 -1.96 4.65 -20.19
N GLU A 86 -1.65 3.76 -19.32
CA GLU A 86 -0.75 2.71 -19.66
C GLU A 86 -1.39 1.59 -20.39
N ARG A 87 -2.67 1.70 -20.58
CA ARG A 87 -3.37 0.60 -21.17
C ARG A 87 -3.60 0.90 -22.62
N PRO A 88 -2.66 0.55 -23.47
CA PRO A 88 -2.83 0.85 -24.88
C PRO A 88 -4.06 0.15 -25.43
N PRO A 89 -4.74 0.79 -26.36
CA PRO A 89 -5.89 0.15 -26.97
C PRO A 89 -5.51 -1.17 -27.58
N GLY A 90 -6.35 -2.13 -27.39
CA GLY A 90 -6.12 -3.41 -27.98
C GLY A 90 -5.30 -4.35 -27.17
N ILE A 91 -4.68 -3.87 -26.15
CA ILE A 91 -3.96 -4.73 -25.27
C ILE A 91 -4.74 -5.02 -24.04
N GLY A 92 -5.54 -4.19 -23.76
CA GLY A 92 -6.56 -4.21 -22.74
C GLY A 92 -6.64 -5.24 -21.77
#